data_4c6993c8cb4a15ca935b0014de766eab
#
_entry.id   4c6993c8cb4a15ca935b0014de766eab
#
_cell.length_a   1.000
_cell.length_b   1.000
_cell.length_c   1.000
_cell.angle_alpha   90.00
_cell.angle_beta   90.00
_cell.angle_gamma   90.00
#
_symmetry.space_group_name_H-M   'P 1'
#
loop_
_entity.id
_entity.type
_entity.pdbx_description
1 polymer ?
#
loop_
_entity_poly.entity_id
_entity_poly.type
_entity_poly.pdbx_seq_one_letter_code
_entity_poly.pdbx_strand_id
1 'polypeptide(L)'
;MSVWTNWDPLEEVIVGDCYAPGDLDWCISLELRPVFNNMLLETKQDLDNLAALLKDLGAIVHRPRLYHYQQPINLSSFSVDIPMAPIVPRDQYLVYGNTIYQTFTSMIDRFFDGRSYYDIFKTLFENGSNWISQPMPNLWPMTDSKKWMDNYSNLGRMVYHRLYAKHLLWHTATMFKCGEHLITNTQGPGSQSGLAWMQRNLPANTIVSADSDALQNWGHIDHGFFMTDDDTVFCVDRSFVPEVLQNKTIHEIKSYFPPEKKQRIVQNFEHLLDESKGYEQVVSFNTNVLVVDPHNVIFSDHHAVLFDHLMSLGVRCHVAPLRHRAFWAAGIHCVTLDIKRRGNKRKIVNEV
;
A
#
# COMPACT_ATOMS: atom_id res chain seq x y z
N MET A 1 13.20 -16.61 -4.08
CA MET A 1 12.17 -15.56 -4.16
C MET A 1 11.89 -15.26 -5.62
N SER A 2 10.63 -15.13 -6.05
CA SER A 2 10.31 -14.53 -7.38
C SER A 2 8.86 -14.03 -7.37
N VAL A 3 8.62 -12.83 -7.90
CA VAL A 3 7.27 -12.25 -8.06
C VAL A 3 7.20 -11.57 -9.41
N TRP A 4 6.31 -12.05 -10.28
CA TRP A 4 6.15 -11.52 -11.63
C TRP A 4 4.77 -10.91 -11.88
N THR A 5 3.76 -11.35 -11.11
CA THR A 5 2.38 -10.85 -11.23
C THR A 5 1.80 -10.60 -9.85
N ASN A 6 0.65 -9.93 -9.81
CA ASN A 6 -0.12 -9.74 -8.57
C ASN A 6 -1.11 -10.90 -8.31
N TRP A 7 -1.20 -11.91 -9.17
CA TRP A 7 -2.21 -13.00 -9.12
C TRP A 7 -1.65 -14.42 -9.16
N ASP A 8 -0.41 -14.64 -9.56
CA ASP A 8 0.20 -15.97 -9.44
C ASP A 8 0.10 -16.47 -7.99
N PRO A 9 -0.02 -17.80 -7.76
CA PRO A 9 -0.21 -18.35 -6.42
C PRO A 9 0.81 -17.83 -5.40
N LEU A 10 0.31 -17.24 -4.34
CA LEU A 10 1.08 -16.63 -3.26
C LEU A 10 1.70 -17.70 -2.37
N GLU A 11 3.02 -17.66 -2.19
CA GLU A 11 3.74 -18.60 -1.33
C GLU A 11 4.26 -17.92 -0.06
N GLU A 12 4.77 -16.68 -0.17
CA GLU A 12 5.25 -15.93 0.98
C GLU A 12 4.84 -14.47 0.90
N VAL A 13 4.43 -13.89 2.02
CA VAL A 13 3.91 -12.53 2.13
C VAL A 13 4.34 -11.88 3.44
N ILE A 14 4.62 -10.58 3.39
CA ILE A 14 4.71 -9.75 4.58
C ILE A 14 3.32 -9.16 4.84
N VAL A 15 2.82 -9.26 6.06
CA VAL A 15 1.67 -8.50 6.56
C VAL A 15 2.22 -7.44 7.51
N GLY A 16 1.88 -6.18 7.29
CA GLY A 16 2.27 -5.08 8.16
C GLY A 16 1.86 -5.30 9.62
N ASP A 17 2.39 -4.51 10.53
CA ASP A 17 2.07 -4.62 11.96
C ASP A 17 1.78 -3.25 12.58
N CYS A 18 1.12 -3.25 13.72
CA CYS A 18 0.69 -2.05 14.43
C CYS A 18 1.20 -2.08 15.88
N TYR A 19 1.40 -0.91 16.47
CA TYR A 19 1.72 -0.76 17.89
C TYR A 19 0.63 -1.37 18.76
N ALA A 20 1.02 -1.84 19.95
CA ALA A 20 0.07 -2.26 20.97
C ALA A 20 -0.52 -1.03 21.71
N PRO A 21 -1.69 -1.17 22.33
CA PRO A 21 -2.22 -0.15 23.24
C PRO A 21 -1.19 0.24 24.29
N GLY A 22 -1.01 1.53 24.50
CA GLY A 22 -0.04 2.09 25.44
C GLY A 22 1.35 2.39 24.88
N ASP A 23 1.75 1.81 23.76
CA ASP A 23 3.08 2.02 23.17
C ASP A 23 3.37 3.49 22.83
N LEU A 24 2.33 4.27 22.50
CA LEU A 24 2.43 5.68 22.14
C LEU A 24 1.87 6.63 23.22
N ASP A 25 1.58 6.15 24.43
CA ASP A 25 1.04 6.98 25.50
C ASP A 25 1.96 8.13 25.90
N TRP A 26 3.26 7.99 25.67
CA TRP A 26 4.27 9.02 25.94
C TRP A 26 4.09 10.28 25.06
N CYS A 27 3.46 10.18 23.89
CA CYS A 27 3.32 11.29 22.94
C CYS A 27 1.85 11.66 22.65
N ILE A 28 0.87 10.85 23.09
CA ILE A 28 -0.54 11.09 22.89
C ILE A 28 -1.15 11.77 24.13
N SER A 29 -1.97 12.79 23.94
CA SER A 29 -2.67 13.47 25.04
C SER A 29 -3.56 12.50 25.83
N LEU A 30 -3.71 12.74 27.14
CA LEU A 30 -4.52 11.89 28.03
C LEU A 30 -5.95 11.68 27.53
N GLU A 31 -6.52 12.68 26.93
CA GLU A 31 -7.89 12.69 26.38
C GLU A 31 -8.01 11.73 25.18
N LEU A 32 -6.98 11.68 24.33
CA LEU A 32 -6.94 10.84 23.12
C LEU A 32 -6.61 9.39 23.38
N ARG A 33 -5.88 9.08 24.45
CA ARG A 33 -5.35 7.73 24.72
C ARG A 33 -6.40 6.64 24.66
N PRO A 34 -7.59 6.77 25.29
CA PRO A 34 -8.58 5.68 25.26
C PRO A 34 -9.02 5.33 23.85
N VAL A 35 -9.36 6.34 23.03
CA VAL A 35 -9.83 6.16 21.66
C VAL A 35 -8.72 5.63 20.76
N PHE A 36 -7.52 6.20 20.87
CA PHE A 36 -6.38 5.82 20.07
C PHE A 36 -5.89 4.41 20.42
N ASN A 37 -5.81 4.06 21.70
CA ASN A 37 -5.42 2.73 22.14
C ASN A 37 -6.43 1.65 21.71
N ASN A 38 -7.73 1.96 21.72
CA ASN A 38 -8.73 1.05 21.15
C ASN A 38 -8.53 0.86 19.65
N MET A 39 -8.27 1.92 18.92
CA MET A 39 -7.97 1.86 17.48
C MET A 39 -6.70 1.01 17.20
N LEU A 40 -5.65 1.17 17.99
CA LEU A 40 -4.44 0.33 17.87
C LEU A 40 -4.75 -1.14 18.12
N LEU A 41 -5.52 -1.44 19.20
CA LEU A 41 -5.94 -2.80 19.53
C LEU A 41 -6.70 -3.45 18.38
N GLU A 42 -7.70 -2.74 17.86
CA GLU A 42 -8.54 -3.23 16.77
C GLU A 42 -7.76 -3.39 15.46
N THR A 43 -6.85 -2.46 15.14
CA THR A 43 -5.97 -2.57 13.97
C THR A 43 -5.06 -3.78 14.08
N LYS A 44 -4.47 -4.01 15.27
CA LYS A 44 -3.62 -5.18 15.50
C LYS A 44 -4.39 -6.48 15.33
N GLN A 45 -5.60 -6.58 15.89
CA GLN A 45 -6.47 -7.74 15.72
C GLN A 45 -6.81 -8.00 14.24
N ASP A 46 -7.10 -6.94 13.49
CA ASP A 46 -7.42 -7.06 12.06
C ASP A 46 -6.24 -7.58 11.26
N LEU A 47 -5.03 -7.07 11.51
CA LEU A 47 -3.80 -7.53 10.85
C LEU A 47 -3.43 -8.97 11.27
N ASP A 48 -3.67 -9.36 12.52
CA ASP A 48 -3.43 -10.71 13.01
C ASP A 48 -4.43 -11.70 12.38
N ASN A 49 -5.71 -11.32 12.24
CA ASN A 49 -6.72 -12.11 11.54
C ASN A 49 -6.38 -12.28 10.05
N LEU A 50 -5.93 -11.21 9.37
CA LEU A 50 -5.46 -11.31 7.99
C LEU A 50 -4.27 -12.28 7.89
N ALA A 51 -3.31 -12.18 8.80
CA ALA A 51 -2.15 -13.08 8.84
C ALA A 51 -2.55 -14.54 9.07
N ALA A 52 -3.54 -14.80 9.93
CA ALA A 52 -4.09 -16.15 10.16
C ALA A 52 -4.77 -16.69 8.90
N LEU A 53 -5.66 -15.89 8.27
CA LEU A 53 -6.34 -16.27 7.03
C LEU A 53 -5.33 -16.63 5.91
N LEU A 54 -4.28 -15.84 5.76
CA LEU A 54 -3.24 -16.11 4.75
C LEU A 54 -2.49 -17.42 5.02
N LYS A 55 -2.23 -17.75 6.29
CA LYS A 55 -1.64 -19.04 6.68
C LYS A 55 -2.60 -20.21 6.39
N ASP A 56 -3.89 -20.04 6.68
CA ASP A 56 -4.92 -21.04 6.37
C ASP A 56 -5.06 -21.27 4.86
N LEU A 57 -4.79 -20.25 4.05
CA LEU A 57 -4.73 -20.34 2.59
C LEU A 57 -3.37 -20.86 2.07
N GLY A 58 -2.46 -21.24 2.95
CA GLY A 58 -1.19 -21.91 2.64
C GLY A 58 0.01 -20.99 2.44
N ALA A 59 -0.10 -19.69 2.67
CA ALA A 59 1.02 -18.77 2.55
C ALA A 59 1.88 -18.72 3.82
N ILE A 60 3.21 -18.60 3.64
CA ILE A 60 4.11 -18.26 4.74
C ILE A 60 3.99 -16.75 4.99
N VAL A 61 3.66 -16.39 6.23
CA VAL A 61 3.45 -15.00 6.61
C VAL A 61 4.59 -14.50 7.48
N HIS A 62 5.21 -13.40 7.06
CA HIS A 62 6.21 -12.66 7.81
C HIS A 62 5.59 -11.40 8.42
N ARG A 63 6.07 -11.02 9.62
CA ARG A 63 5.65 -9.79 10.30
C ARG A 63 6.87 -8.90 10.53
N PRO A 64 6.77 -7.58 10.32
CA PRO A 64 7.85 -6.66 10.62
C PRO A 64 8.12 -6.63 12.13
N ARG A 65 9.36 -6.28 12.49
CA ARG A 65 9.72 -6.05 13.88
C ARG A 65 9.20 -4.68 14.31
N LEU A 66 8.46 -4.64 15.42
CA LEU A 66 8.08 -3.37 16.04
C LEU A 66 9.23 -2.84 16.90
N TYR A 67 9.50 -1.54 16.79
CA TYR A 67 10.42 -0.80 17.64
C TYR A 67 9.60 0.10 18.56
N HIS A 68 9.77 -0.06 19.88
CA HIS A 68 9.08 0.75 20.87
C HIS A 68 9.87 2.02 21.13
N TYR A 69 9.33 3.14 20.77
CA TYR A 69 9.90 4.46 21.02
C TYR A 69 9.32 5.02 22.31
N GLN A 70 10.15 5.68 23.12
CA GLN A 70 9.77 6.31 24.39
C GLN A 70 9.94 7.84 24.36
N GLN A 71 10.37 8.36 23.21
CA GLN A 71 10.61 9.77 22.97
C GLN A 71 10.69 10.03 21.47
N PRO A 72 10.54 11.27 21.01
CA PRO A 72 10.79 11.64 19.62
C PRO A 72 12.16 11.20 19.14
N ILE A 73 12.26 10.81 17.88
CA ILE A 73 13.55 10.52 17.25
C ILE A 73 14.12 11.84 16.76
N ASN A 74 15.17 12.32 17.44
CA ASN A 74 15.83 13.56 17.09
C ASN A 74 17.13 13.28 16.32
N LEU A 75 17.22 13.83 15.13
CA LEU A 75 18.44 13.88 14.33
C LEU A 75 18.91 15.34 14.22
N SER A 76 20.14 15.56 13.77
CA SER A 76 20.67 16.92 13.62
C SER A 76 19.92 17.78 12.61
N SER A 77 19.18 17.15 11.70
CA SER A 77 18.51 17.81 10.58
C SER A 77 16.98 17.82 10.68
N PHE A 78 16.38 16.88 11.39
CA PHE A 78 14.92 16.78 11.55
C PHE A 78 14.59 15.94 12.79
N SER A 79 13.33 16.00 13.22
CA SER A 79 12.78 15.11 14.25
C SER A 79 11.57 14.35 13.71
N VAL A 80 11.34 13.17 14.26
CA VAL A 80 10.12 12.39 14.08
C VAL A 80 9.43 12.33 15.43
N ASP A 81 8.38 13.11 15.58
CA ASP A 81 7.67 13.24 16.85
C ASP A 81 6.92 11.95 17.20
N ILE A 82 6.24 11.37 16.23
CA ILE A 82 5.51 10.12 16.36
C ILE A 82 5.88 9.22 15.17
N PRO A 83 6.76 8.24 15.35
CA PRO A 83 7.04 7.27 14.30
C PRO A 83 5.80 6.44 13.98
N MET A 84 5.45 6.34 12.71
CA MET A 84 4.35 5.49 12.27
C MET A 84 4.71 4.01 12.44
N ALA A 85 3.72 3.18 12.77
CA ALA A 85 3.91 1.73 12.77
C ALA A 85 4.11 1.22 11.33
N PRO A 86 4.85 0.12 11.12
CA PRO A 86 5.12 -0.44 9.81
C PRO A 86 3.91 -1.20 9.25
N ILE A 87 2.80 -0.49 9.05
CA ILE A 87 1.51 -1.08 8.62
C ILE A 87 1.50 -1.31 7.10
N VAL A 88 2.08 -0.39 6.31
CA VAL A 88 1.92 -0.34 4.86
C VAL A 88 3.25 -0.56 4.15
N PRO A 89 3.72 -1.82 4.00
CA PRO A 89 5.00 -2.11 3.36
C PRO A 89 5.02 -1.75 1.88
N ARG A 90 3.90 -1.86 1.19
CA ARG A 90 3.79 -1.73 -0.26
C ARG A 90 4.14 -0.35 -0.81
N ASP A 91 4.06 0.70 -0.01
CA ASP A 91 4.40 2.05 -0.47
C ASP A 91 5.91 2.23 -0.70
N GLN A 92 6.73 1.51 0.06
CA GLN A 92 8.19 1.66 0.05
C GLN A 92 8.93 0.46 -0.54
N TYR A 93 8.24 -0.66 -0.75
CA TYR A 93 8.88 -1.88 -1.22
C TYR A 93 8.15 -2.48 -2.40
N LEU A 94 8.91 -2.80 -3.44
CA LEU A 94 8.48 -3.60 -4.58
C LEU A 94 9.36 -4.85 -4.64
N VAL A 95 8.74 -6.00 -4.69
CA VAL A 95 9.43 -7.23 -5.10
C VAL A 95 9.06 -7.51 -6.54
N TYR A 96 10.07 -7.53 -7.42
CA TYR A 96 9.90 -7.84 -8.82
C TYR A 96 10.99 -8.78 -9.31
N GLY A 97 10.60 -9.93 -9.87
CA GLY A 97 11.50 -11.04 -10.09
C GLY A 97 12.14 -11.49 -8.77
N ASN A 98 13.46 -11.59 -8.74
CA ASN A 98 14.26 -11.94 -7.57
C ASN A 98 14.89 -10.71 -6.89
N THR A 99 14.30 -9.53 -7.04
CA THR A 99 14.88 -8.28 -6.53
C THR A 99 13.88 -7.53 -5.66
N ILE A 100 14.34 -7.11 -4.49
CA ILE A 100 13.66 -6.16 -3.60
C ILE A 100 14.12 -4.76 -3.98
N TYR A 101 13.20 -3.90 -4.40
CA TYR A 101 13.45 -2.48 -4.60
C TYR A 101 12.88 -1.72 -3.41
N GLN A 102 13.76 -1.08 -2.66
CA GLN A 102 13.41 -0.23 -1.54
C GLN A 102 13.42 1.22 -1.98
N THR A 103 12.33 1.92 -1.78
CA THR A 103 12.19 3.36 -2.01
C THR A 103 11.92 4.08 -0.70
N PHE A 104 11.83 5.41 -0.77
CA PHE A 104 11.46 6.24 0.36
C PHE A 104 10.18 7.01 0.06
N THR A 105 9.36 7.18 1.10
CA THR A 105 8.20 8.05 1.05
C THR A 105 8.58 9.48 1.45
N SER A 106 7.72 10.44 1.15
CA SER A 106 7.85 11.81 1.64
C SER A 106 7.32 12.00 3.06
N MET A 107 6.70 10.96 3.65
CA MET A 107 6.18 10.98 5.01
C MET A 107 7.32 10.79 6.00
N ILE A 108 7.61 11.84 6.77
CA ILE A 108 8.75 11.86 7.68
C ILE A 108 8.59 10.88 8.85
N ASP A 109 7.36 10.66 9.29
CA ASP A 109 6.98 9.69 10.32
C ASP A 109 7.23 8.24 9.90
N ARG A 110 7.35 7.98 8.60
CA ARG A 110 7.67 6.68 8.00
C ARG A 110 9.14 6.52 7.58
N PHE A 111 9.97 7.51 7.87
CA PHE A 111 11.38 7.49 7.46
C PHE A 111 12.15 6.26 7.99
N PHE A 112 11.75 5.76 9.17
CA PHE A 112 12.37 4.61 9.81
C PHE A 112 11.69 3.28 9.56
N ASP A 113 10.65 3.20 8.73
CA ASP A 113 9.93 1.95 8.42
C ASP A 113 10.89 0.84 7.97
N GLY A 114 11.93 1.19 7.22
CA GLY A 114 12.94 0.25 6.73
C GLY A 114 13.61 -0.58 7.81
N ARG A 115 13.74 -0.06 9.03
CA ARG A 115 14.30 -0.82 10.16
C ARG A 115 13.43 -2.01 10.54
N SER A 116 12.11 -1.83 10.46
CA SER A 116 11.14 -2.87 10.84
C SER A 116 11.16 -4.08 9.91
N TYR A 117 11.52 -3.88 8.65
CA TYR A 117 11.57 -4.94 7.63
C TYR A 117 12.97 -5.49 7.41
N TYR A 118 13.99 -4.90 8.03
CA TYR A 118 15.39 -5.22 7.76
C TYR A 118 15.72 -6.70 7.92
N ASP A 119 15.31 -7.34 9.02
CA ASP A 119 15.63 -8.74 9.30
C ASP A 119 15.01 -9.68 8.25
N ILE A 120 13.80 -9.36 7.76
CA ILE A 120 13.13 -10.13 6.71
C ILE A 120 13.92 -10.00 5.40
N PHE A 121 14.23 -8.78 4.99
CA PHE A 121 14.95 -8.56 3.72
C PHE A 121 16.40 -9.04 3.76
N LYS A 122 17.05 -8.92 4.92
CA LYS A 122 18.37 -9.50 5.14
C LYS A 122 18.35 -11.01 4.92
N THR A 123 17.37 -11.71 5.52
CA THR A 123 17.23 -13.17 5.33
C THR A 123 16.97 -13.51 3.86
N LEU A 124 16.15 -12.77 3.15
CA LEU A 124 15.91 -12.99 1.72
C LEU A 124 17.17 -12.74 0.89
N PHE A 125 17.95 -11.70 1.22
CA PHE A 125 19.22 -11.40 0.58
C PHE A 125 20.25 -12.53 0.81
N GLU A 126 20.39 -13.00 2.02
CA GLU A 126 21.28 -14.13 2.38
C GLU A 126 20.88 -15.42 1.66
N ASN A 127 19.60 -15.57 1.31
CA ASN A 127 19.08 -16.68 0.50
C ASN A 127 19.13 -16.41 -1.02
N GLY A 128 19.93 -15.43 -1.46
CA GLY A 128 20.25 -15.20 -2.87
C GLY A 128 19.33 -14.22 -3.60
N SER A 129 18.50 -13.47 -2.91
CA SER A 129 17.74 -12.37 -3.52
C SER A 129 18.60 -11.12 -3.65
N ASN A 130 18.31 -10.28 -4.63
CA ASN A 130 18.91 -8.95 -4.71
C ASN A 130 18.13 -7.96 -3.84
N TRP A 131 18.84 -7.00 -3.26
CA TRP A 131 18.23 -5.89 -2.53
C TRP A 131 18.86 -4.57 -2.98
N ILE A 132 18.06 -3.74 -3.65
CA ILE A 132 18.47 -2.45 -4.20
C ILE A 132 17.71 -1.36 -3.46
N SER A 133 18.44 -0.51 -2.74
CA SER A 133 17.86 0.62 -2.00
C SER A 133 18.08 1.93 -2.76
N GLN A 134 17.01 2.72 -2.87
CA GLN A 134 17.10 4.10 -3.32
C GLN A 134 18.01 4.90 -2.37
N PRO A 135 18.79 5.86 -2.85
CA PRO A 135 19.54 6.76 -1.97
C PRO A 135 18.59 7.43 -0.97
N MET A 136 19.00 7.42 0.31
CA MET A 136 18.24 8.08 1.38
C MET A 136 18.03 9.55 1.02
N PRO A 137 16.79 10.07 1.09
CA PRO A 137 16.53 11.47 0.79
C PRO A 137 17.21 12.38 1.82
N ASN A 138 17.83 13.46 1.32
CA ASN A 138 18.35 14.49 2.20
C ASN A 138 17.18 15.40 2.64
N LEU A 139 16.67 15.16 3.83
CA LEU A 139 15.54 15.90 4.41
C LEU A 139 15.94 17.26 5.02
N TRP A 140 17.14 17.74 4.76
CA TRP A 140 17.62 19.06 5.23
C TRP A 140 17.11 20.21 4.36
N PRO A 141 16.53 21.31 4.90
CA PRO A 141 16.07 21.54 6.27
C PRO A 141 14.55 21.39 6.38
N MET A 142 14.07 20.30 6.89
CA MET A 142 12.65 20.16 7.25
C MET A 142 12.49 20.52 8.73
N THR A 143 12.54 21.82 9.03
CA THR A 143 12.60 22.33 10.41
C THR A 143 11.24 22.47 11.09
N ASP A 144 10.12 22.02 10.48
CA ASP A 144 8.78 22.24 11.03
C ASP A 144 7.94 20.95 11.03
N SER A 145 8.33 19.96 11.86
CA SER A 145 7.52 18.76 12.07
C SER A 145 6.13 19.06 12.68
N LYS A 146 6.01 20.11 13.53
CA LYS A 146 4.72 20.55 14.07
C LYS A 146 3.76 21.06 13.01
N LYS A 147 4.23 21.72 11.96
CA LYS A 147 3.39 22.16 10.84
C LYS A 147 2.88 21.02 9.96
N TRP A 148 3.48 19.84 10.08
CA TRP A 148 3.05 18.66 9.34
C TRP A 148 1.73 18.10 9.85
N MET A 149 1.55 17.98 11.15
CA MET A 149 0.31 17.48 11.76
C MET A 149 -0.82 18.50 11.66
N ASP A 150 -0.50 19.81 11.71
CA ASP A 150 -1.48 20.89 11.56
C ASP A 150 -1.93 21.13 10.11
N ASN A 151 -1.19 20.64 9.12
CA ASN A 151 -1.40 20.95 7.69
C ASN A 151 -1.84 19.77 6.83
N TYR A 152 -2.46 18.74 7.39
CA TYR A 152 -3.16 17.73 6.58
C TYR A 152 -4.39 18.30 5.84
N SER A 153 -4.77 19.56 6.11
CA SER A 153 -5.62 20.39 5.27
C SER A 153 -4.87 20.85 4.00
N ASN A 154 -5.54 21.36 3.02
CA ASN A 154 -5.12 21.73 1.65
C ASN A 154 -3.66 22.23 1.42
N LEU A 155 -2.97 22.73 2.45
CA LEU A 155 -1.56 23.12 2.38
C LEU A 155 -0.60 21.90 2.40
N GLY A 156 -0.98 20.82 3.08
CA GLY A 156 -0.22 19.57 3.15
C GLY A 156 0.05 18.97 1.76
N ARG A 157 -0.93 18.98 0.87
CA ARG A 157 -0.76 18.51 -0.51
C ARG A 157 0.25 19.35 -1.30
N MET A 158 0.29 20.67 -1.11
CA MET A 158 1.24 21.56 -1.82
C MET A 158 2.67 21.40 -1.29
N VAL A 159 2.86 21.19 0.00
CA VAL A 159 4.17 20.91 0.59
C VAL A 159 4.66 19.53 0.15
N TYR A 160 3.77 18.56 0.09
CA TYR A 160 4.00 17.22 -0.46
C TYR A 160 4.60 17.29 -1.88
N HIS A 161 3.93 17.94 -2.80
CA HIS A 161 4.39 18.08 -4.20
C HIS A 161 5.74 18.79 -4.32
N ARG A 162 6.01 19.81 -3.49
CA ARG A 162 7.30 20.50 -3.49
C ARG A 162 8.45 19.66 -2.95
N LEU A 163 8.20 18.78 -2.00
CA LEU A 163 9.18 17.85 -1.45
C LEU A 163 9.46 16.71 -2.44
N TYR A 164 8.44 16.17 -3.08
CA TYR A 164 8.59 15.16 -4.11
C TYR A 164 9.49 15.64 -5.25
N ALA A 165 9.32 16.88 -5.71
CA ALA A 165 10.08 17.41 -6.83
C ALA A 165 11.60 17.53 -6.56
N LYS A 166 12.03 17.60 -5.30
CA LYS A 166 13.43 17.87 -4.92
C LYS A 166 14.24 16.62 -4.56
N HIS A 167 13.58 15.50 -4.26
CA HIS A 167 14.23 14.29 -3.77
C HIS A 167 13.95 13.10 -4.68
N LEU A 168 14.80 12.08 -4.60
CA LEU A 168 14.59 10.80 -5.26
C LEU A 168 13.54 10.02 -4.44
N LEU A 169 12.26 10.31 -4.64
CA LEU A 169 11.14 9.66 -3.92
C LEU A 169 10.24 8.98 -4.93
N TRP A 170 9.82 7.75 -4.60
CA TRP A 170 8.85 7.03 -5.42
C TRP A 170 8.02 6.07 -4.56
N HIS A 171 6.70 6.09 -4.72
CA HIS A 171 5.83 5.13 -4.06
C HIS A 171 5.66 3.90 -4.94
N THR A 172 6.09 2.75 -4.46
CA THR A 172 6.01 1.51 -5.23
C THR A 172 4.57 0.98 -5.39
N ALA A 173 3.61 1.47 -4.60
CA ALA A 173 2.19 1.21 -4.79
C ALA A 173 1.58 1.82 -6.07
N THR A 174 2.35 2.68 -6.78
CA THR A 174 2.00 3.14 -8.12
C THR A 174 2.27 2.11 -9.21
N MET A 175 2.88 0.97 -8.86
CA MET A 175 3.36 -0.05 -9.78
C MET A 175 2.59 -1.35 -9.62
N PHE A 176 2.06 -1.87 -10.72
CA PHE A 176 1.33 -3.13 -10.80
C PHE A 176 2.13 -4.16 -11.59
N LYS A 177 2.40 -5.31 -10.99
CA LYS A 177 3.20 -6.38 -11.60
C LYS A 177 2.37 -7.15 -12.62
N CYS A 178 2.80 -7.15 -13.87
CA CYS A 178 2.13 -7.77 -15.00
C CYS A 178 3.11 -8.54 -15.89
N GLY A 179 3.65 -9.65 -15.37
CA GLY A 179 4.62 -10.48 -16.07
C GLY A 179 5.97 -9.79 -16.24
N GLU A 180 6.38 -9.58 -17.48
CA GLU A 180 7.65 -8.90 -17.79
C GLU A 180 7.56 -7.36 -17.67
N HIS A 181 6.36 -6.83 -17.38
CA HIS A 181 6.11 -5.41 -17.27
C HIS A 181 5.62 -5.02 -15.87
N LEU A 182 5.91 -3.77 -15.51
CA LEU A 182 5.32 -3.02 -14.42
C LEU A 182 4.43 -1.94 -15.02
N ILE A 183 3.12 -2.12 -14.92
CA ILE A 183 2.17 -1.08 -15.30
C ILE A 183 2.22 -0.03 -14.21
N THR A 184 2.57 1.22 -14.56
CA THR A 184 2.97 2.24 -13.59
C THR A 184 2.21 3.53 -13.82
N ASN A 185 1.55 4.04 -12.78
CA ASN A 185 1.02 5.41 -12.79
C ASN A 185 2.20 6.39 -12.68
N THR A 186 2.65 6.92 -13.83
CA THR A 186 3.84 7.79 -13.91
C THR A 186 3.59 9.20 -13.37
N GLN A 187 2.33 9.55 -13.11
CA GLN A 187 1.88 10.79 -12.48
C GLN A 187 1.57 10.62 -10.98
N GLY A 188 1.76 9.41 -10.46
CA GLY A 188 1.48 9.06 -9.07
C GLY A 188 2.42 9.71 -8.05
N PRO A 189 2.24 9.39 -6.77
CA PRO A 189 3.09 9.90 -5.70
C PRO A 189 4.56 9.57 -5.92
N GLY A 190 5.38 10.61 -6.00
CA GLY A 190 6.82 10.51 -6.25
C GLY A 190 7.35 11.69 -7.06
N SER A 191 8.63 11.64 -7.38
CA SER A 191 9.28 12.62 -8.23
C SER A 191 9.67 12.01 -9.58
N GLN A 192 9.79 12.83 -10.62
CA GLN A 192 10.31 12.35 -11.90
C GLN A 192 11.73 11.77 -11.76
N SER A 193 12.53 12.32 -10.85
CA SER A 193 13.85 11.76 -10.52
C SER A 193 13.75 10.41 -9.83
N GLY A 194 12.74 10.20 -8.98
CA GLY A 194 12.45 8.91 -8.35
C GLY A 194 12.02 7.84 -9.36
N LEU A 195 11.13 8.20 -10.28
CA LEU A 195 10.75 7.33 -11.40
C LEU A 195 11.96 7.00 -12.28
N ALA A 196 12.77 8.00 -12.64
CA ALA A 196 13.99 7.78 -13.43
C ALA A 196 14.99 6.85 -12.70
N TRP A 197 15.07 6.94 -11.36
CA TRP A 197 15.86 6.00 -10.57
C TRP A 197 15.32 4.57 -10.68
N MET A 198 14.01 4.39 -10.56
CA MET A 198 13.36 3.08 -10.75
C MET A 198 13.66 2.54 -12.16
N GLN A 199 13.47 3.34 -13.20
CA GLN A 199 13.73 2.93 -14.60
C GLN A 199 15.18 2.48 -14.84
N ARG A 200 16.16 3.12 -14.18
CA ARG A 200 17.58 2.77 -14.32
C ARG A 200 17.98 1.50 -13.59
N ASN A 201 17.23 1.12 -12.57
CA ASN A 201 17.52 -0.06 -11.73
C ASN A 201 16.66 -1.27 -12.08
N LEU A 202 15.58 -1.09 -12.83
CA LEU A 202 14.78 -2.16 -13.40
C LEU A 202 15.39 -2.64 -14.73
N PRO A 203 15.11 -3.87 -15.17
CA PRO A 203 15.46 -4.30 -16.53
C PRO A 203 14.90 -3.33 -17.58
N ALA A 204 15.58 -3.18 -18.70
CA ALA A 204 15.12 -2.30 -19.77
C ALA A 204 13.69 -2.65 -20.22
N ASN A 205 12.91 -1.65 -20.57
CA ASN A 205 11.52 -1.75 -21.05
C ASN A 205 10.55 -2.42 -20.06
N THR A 206 10.89 -2.47 -18.76
CA THR A 206 10.01 -3.06 -17.75
C THR A 206 8.81 -2.16 -17.45
N ILE A 207 8.99 -0.83 -17.39
CA ILE A 207 7.92 0.13 -17.05
C ILE A 207 7.08 0.43 -18.29
N VAL A 208 5.78 0.21 -18.15
CA VAL A 208 4.73 0.62 -19.09
C VAL A 208 3.83 1.63 -18.39
N SER A 209 3.55 2.75 -19.06
CA SER A 209 2.70 3.80 -18.48
C SER A 209 1.27 3.33 -18.31
N ALA A 210 0.69 3.65 -17.15
CA ALA A 210 -0.73 3.44 -16.83
C ALA A 210 -1.51 4.76 -16.84
N ASP A 211 -1.06 5.74 -17.63
CA ASP A 211 -1.63 7.07 -17.62
C ASP A 211 -3.10 7.05 -18.05
N SER A 212 -3.99 7.14 -17.07
CA SER A 212 -5.40 7.42 -17.26
C SER A 212 -5.79 8.58 -16.35
N ASP A 213 -6.71 9.42 -16.82
CA ASP A 213 -7.19 10.58 -16.04
C ASP A 213 -7.74 10.17 -14.67
N ALA A 214 -8.37 9.01 -14.60
CA ALA A 214 -8.91 8.46 -13.37
C ALA A 214 -7.79 8.06 -12.39
N LEU A 215 -6.74 7.37 -12.85
CA LEU A 215 -5.62 6.95 -12.00
C LEU A 215 -4.75 8.13 -11.54
N GLN A 216 -4.59 9.18 -12.36
CA GLN A 216 -3.83 10.38 -11.99
C GLN A 216 -4.35 11.02 -10.70
N ASN A 217 -5.67 11.03 -10.51
CA ASN A 217 -6.31 11.64 -9.34
C ASN A 217 -6.20 10.78 -8.07
N TRP A 218 -5.99 9.47 -8.19
CA TRP A 218 -6.00 8.53 -7.06
C TRP A 218 -4.61 8.15 -6.56
N GLY A 219 -3.57 8.40 -7.32
CA GLY A 219 -2.18 8.18 -6.94
C GLY A 219 -1.75 6.71 -7.04
N HIS A 220 -2.28 5.82 -6.22
CA HIS A 220 -1.92 4.41 -6.22
C HIS A 220 -2.77 3.61 -7.21
N ILE A 221 -2.15 2.68 -7.93
CA ILE A 221 -2.79 1.95 -9.04
C ILE A 221 -3.79 0.89 -8.55
N ASP A 222 -3.56 0.33 -7.36
CA ASP A 222 -4.39 -0.68 -6.73
C ASP A 222 -5.76 -0.18 -6.23
N HIS A 223 -6.01 1.14 -6.36
CA HIS A 223 -7.33 1.73 -6.13
C HIS A 223 -8.23 1.70 -7.37
N GLY A 224 -7.69 1.41 -8.54
CA GLY A 224 -8.42 1.44 -9.80
C GLY A 224 -8.89 0.08 -10.27
N PHE A 225 -8.02 -0.93 -10.17
CA PHE A 225 -8.29 -2.28 -10.66
C PHE A 225 -7.44 -3.35 -9.99
N PHE A 226 -7.83 -4.60 -10.18
CA PHE A 226 -7.03 -5.79 -9.91
C PHE A 226 -7.22 -6.84 -11.00
N MET A 227 -6.34 -7.82 -11.06
CA MET A 227 -6.44 -8.95 -12.00
C MET A 227 -6.38 -10.26 -11.24
N THR A 228 -7.11 -11.27 -11.71
CA THR A 228 -7.10 -12.63 -11.15
C THR A 228 -6.31 -13.63 -12.00
N ASP A 229 -6.08 -13.30 -13.25
CA ASP A 229 -5.28 -14.07 -14.21
C ASP A 229 -4.73 -13.15 -15.31
N ASP A 230 -4.11 -13.72 -16.34
CA ASP A 230 -3.45 -12.98 -17.43
C ASP A 230 -4.44 -12.23 -18.34
N ASP A 231 -5.75 -12.51 -18.25
CA ASP A 231 -6.77 -11.95 -19.15
C ASP A 231 -7.94 -11.25 -18.43
N THR A 232 -8.13 -11.46 -17.15
CA THR A 232 -9.31 -10.98 -16.41
C THR A 232 -8.99 -9.79 -15.53
N VAL A 233 -9.60 -8.64 -15.83
CA VAL A 233 -9.47 -7.37 -15.11
C VAL A 233 -10.78 -7.03 -14.42
N PHE A 234 -10.73 -6.75 -13.13
CA PHE A 234 -11.82 -6.17 -12.34
C PHE A 234 -11.49 -4.72 -12.02
N CYS A 235 -12.36 -3.79 -12.35
CA CYS A 235 -12.13 -2.36 -12.13
C CYS A 235 -13.37 -1.66 -11.58
N VAL A 236 -13.16 -0.51 -10.92
CA VAL A 236 -14.28 0.32 -10.45
C VAL A 236 -15.16 0.72 -11.63
N ASP A 237 -14.55 1.35 -12.64
CA ASP A 237 -15.11 1.55 -13.96
C ASP A 237 -13.97 1.51 -15.01
N ARG A 238 -14.34 1.43 -16.27
CA ARG A 238 -13.38 1.21 -17.38
C ARG A 238 -12.34 2.32 -17.52
N SER A 239 -12.61 3.52 -17.04
CA SER A 239 -11.67 4.65 -17.08
C SER A 239 -10.42 4.43 -16.21
N PHE A 240 -10.48 3.51 -15.23
CA PHE A 240 -9.33 3.12 -14.42
C PHE A 240 -8.42 2.08 -15.09
N VAL A 241 -8.87 1.46 -16.19
CA VAL A 241 -8.08 0.41 -16.86
C VAL A 241 -7.10 1.04 -17.82
N PRO A 242 -5.79 0.81 -17.65
CA PRO A 242 -4.77 1.32 -18.57
C PRO A 242 -4.98 0.85 -20.01
N GLU A 243 -4.54 1.64 -20.99
CA GLU A 243 -4.68 1.33 -22.41
C GLU A 243 -4.15 -0.05 -22.78
N VAL A 244 -3.00 -0.43 -22.20
CA VAL A 244 -2.35 -1.73 -22.43
C VAL A 244 -3.16 -2.93 -21.96
N LEU A 245 -4.20 -2.73 -21.15
CA LEU A 245 -5.12 -3.77 -20.64
C LEU A 245 -6.53 -3.69 -21.27
N GLN A 246 -6.80 -2.73 -22.15
CA GLN A 246 -8.14 -2.54 -22.73
C GLN A 246 -8.59 -3.70 -23.62
N ASN A 247 -7.68 -4.54 -24.08
CA ASN A 247 -7.95 -5.74 -24.85
C ASN A 247 -8.26 -6.99 -24.01
N LYS A 248 -8.23 -6.86 -22.66
CA LYS A 248 -8.53 -7.93 -21.71
C LYS A 248 -10.03 -8.05 -21.46
N THR A 249 -10.43 -9.13 -20.82
CA THR A 249 -11.80 -9.33 -20.31
C THR A 249 -12.01 -8.42 -19.11
N ILE A 250 -12.78 -7.34 -19.28
CA ILE A 250 -12.97 -6.31 -18.28
C ILE A 250 -14.31 -6.45 -17.59
N HIS A 251 -14.31 -6.56 -16.26
CA HIS A 251 -15.49 -6.56 -15.40
C HIS A 251 -15.55 -5.25 -14.61
N GLU A 252 -16.54 -4.41 -14.91
CA GLU A 252 -16.80 -3.20 -14.14
C GLU A 252 -17.63 -3.55 -12.91
N ILE A 253 -17.07 -3.29 -11.72
CA ILE A 253 -17.66 -3.73 -10.44
C ILE A 253 -18.41 -2.62 -9.70
N LYS A 254 -18.43 -1.40 -10.20
CA LYS A 254 -19.11 -0.26 -9.55
C LYS A 254 -20.59 -0.52 -9.26
N SER A 255 -21.30 -1.19 -10.18
CA SER A 255 -22.72 -1.49 -10.03
C SER A 255 -23.02 -2.54 -8.97
N TYR A 256 -22.03 -3.31 -8.52
CA TYR A 256 -22.19 -4.34 -7.49
C TYR A 256 -22.06 -3.79 -6.07
N PHE A 257 -21.66 -2.53 -5.93
CA PHE A 257 -21.58 -1.89 -4.62
C PHE A 257 -22.91 -1.22 -4.28
N PRO A 258 -23.33 -1.23 -3.01
CA PRO A 258 -24.43 -0.41 -2.58
C PRO A 258 -24.15 1.06 -2.91
N PRO A 259 -25.19 1.88 -3.12
CA PRO A 259 -25.02 3.31 -3.34
C PRO A 259 -24.05 3.86 -2.31
N GLU A 260 -23.08 4.61 -2.80
CA GLU A 260 -21.91 5.08 -2.08
C GLU A 260 -22.29 5.64 -0.71
N LYS A 261 -21.99 4.87 0.35
CA LYS A 261 -22.05 5.41 1.70
C LYS A 261 -20.80 6.28 1.88
N LYS A 262 -21.04 7.57 2.04
CA LYS A 262 -19.99 8.46 2.53
C LYS A 262 -19.49 7.93 3.86
N GLN A 263 -18.18 7.66 3.93
CA GLN A 263 -17.53 7.30 5.18
C GLN A 263 -16.90 8.55 5.77
N ARG A 264 -17.03 8.71 7.07
CA ARG A 264 -16.29 9.73 7.79
C ARG A 264 -14.81 9.42 7.69
N ILE A 265 -14.04 10.33 7.09
CA ILE A 265 -12.60 10.22 7.00
C ILE A 265 -11.98 10.83 8.24
N VAL A 266 -11.29 10.00 9.00
CA VAL A 266 -10.48 10.39 10.14
C VAL A 266 -9.04 10.41 9.67
N GLN A 267 -8.47 11.60 9.49
CA GLN A 267 -7.10 11.77 8.97
C GLN A 267 -6.12 12.25 10.05
N ASN A 268 -6.60 12.71 11.17
CA ASN A 268 -5.76 13.20 12.25
C ASN A 268 -6.39 12.92 13.62
N PHE A 269 -5.63 13.16 14.68
CA PHE A 269 -6.05 12.90 16.06
C PHE A 269 -7.23 13.74 16.51
N GLU A 270 -7.39 14.99 16.04
CA GLU A 270 -8.55 15.81 16.36
C GLU A 270 -9.84 15.23 15.79
N HIS A 271 -9.76 14.61 14.63
CA HIS A 271 -10.89 13.91 14.01
C HIS A 271 -11.29 12.64 14.78
N LEU A 272 -10.40 12.06 15.57
CA LEU A 272 -10.74 10.94 16.45
C LEU A 272 -11.57 11.39 17.65
N LEU A 273 -11.28 12.59 18.18
CA LEU A 273 -11.94 13.11 19.37
C LEU A 273 -13.31 13.71 19.08
N ASP A 274 -13.48 14.35 17.95
CA ASP A 274 -14.66 15.10 17.60
C ASP A 274 -15.35 14.48 16.38
N GLU A 275 -16.48 13.82 16.61
CA GLU A 275 -17.26 13.18 15.54
C GLU A 275 -17.82 14.19 14.53
N SER A 276 -17.92 15.47 14.88
CA SER A 276 -18.32 16.55 13.96
C SER A 276 -17.17 16.99 13.05
N LYS A 277 -15.92 16.69 13.41
CA LYS A 277 -14.74 16.97 12.61
C LYS A 277 -14.41 15.79 11.69
N GLY A 278 -13.79 16.08 10.60
CA GLY A 278 -13.58 15.14 9.51
C GLY A 278 -14.46 15.51 8.33
N TYR A 279 -14.20 14.89 7.21
CA TYR A 279 -15.02 15.10 6.02
C TYR A 279 -15.60 13.77 5.56
N GLU A 280 -16.80 13.82 5.02
CA GLU A 280 -17.39 12.67 4.38
C GLU A 280 -16.82 12.49 2.98
N GLN A 281 -16.16 11.39 2.76
CA GLN A 281 -15.67 11.02 1.45
C GLN A 281 -16.16 9.61 1.10
N VAL A 282 -16.45 9.41 -0.16
CA VAL A 282 -16.60 8.08 -0.73
C VAL A 282 -15.20 7.48 -0.83
N VAL A 283 -14.88 6.56 0.08
CA VAL A 283 -13.61 5.84 0.04
C VAL A 283 -13.85 4.50 -0.60
N SER A 284 -13.43 4.40 -1.84
CA SER A 284 -13.46 3.12 -2.55
C SER A 284 -12.12 2.42 -2.38
N PHE A 285 -12.01 1.55 -1.36
CA PHE A 285 -10.94 0.55 -1.28
C PHE A 285 -11.35 -0.78 -1.90
N ASN A 286 -12.36 -0.76 -2.74
CA ASN A 286 -13.02 -1.97 -3.25
C ASN A 286 -12.12 -2.80 -4.17
N THR A 287 -11.14 -2.18 -4.82
CA THR A 287 -10.14 -2.84 -5.66
C THR A 287 -8.80 -3.05 -4.95
N ASN A 288 -8.64 -2.50 -3.74
CA ASN A 288 -7.44 -2.71 -2.92
C ASN A 288 -7.51 -4.07 -2.20
N VAL A 289 -7.49 -5.12 -2.99
CA VAL A 289 -7.63 -6.53 -2.58
C VAL A 289 -6.31 -7.27 -2.74
N LEU A 290 -6.15 -8.37 -2.03
CA LEU A 290 -5.04 -9.29 -2.27
C LEU A 290 -5.54 -10.52 -3.01
N VAL A 291 -5.08 -10.69 -4.23
CA VAL A 291 -5.27 -11.92 -4.99
C VAL A 291 -4.25 -12.94 -4.47
N VAL A 292 -4.74 -13.99 -3.81
CA VAL A 292 -3.89 -15.07 -3.27
C VAL A 292 -3.48 -16.02 -4.38
N ASP A 293 -4.41 -16.34 -5.24
CA ASP A 293 -4.22 -17.09 -6.49
C ASP A 293 -5.40 -16.77 -7.43
N PRO A 294 -5.44 -17.26 -8.67
CA PRO A 294 -6.53 -16.99 -9.62
C PRO A 294 -7.95 -17.31 -9.11
N HIS A 295 -8.05 -18.13 -8.07
CA HIS A 295 -9.34 -18.58 -7.53
C HIS A 295 -9.65 -18.06 -6.12
N ASN A 296 -8.74 -17.31 -5.50
CA ASN A 296 -8.90 -16.82 -4.13
C ASN A 296 -8.49 -15.35 -4.01
N VAL A 297 -9.42 -14.52 -3.57
CA VAL A 297 -9.22 -13.06 -3.39
C VAL A 297 -9.67 -12.65 -1.99
N ILE A 298 -8.88 -11.83 -1.29
CA ILE A 298 -9.18 -11.31 0.04
C ILE A 298 -9.62 -9.85 -0.07
N PHE A 299 -10.79 -9.55 0.49
CA PHE A 299 -11.41 -8.23 0.59
C PHE A 299 -11.41 -7.73 2.03
N SER A 300 -11.47 -6.41 2.22
CA SER A 300 -11.64 -5.80 3.55
C SER A 300 -13.08 -5.81 4.04
N ASP A 301 -14.07 -5.95 3.15
CA ASP A 301 -15.49 -5.96 3.45
C ASP A 301 -16.23 -7.04 2.69
N HIS A 302 -17.38 -7.42 3.20
CA HIS A 302 -18.31 -8.32 2.52
C HIS A 302 -19.22 -7.54 1.57
N HIS A 303 -19.24 -7.97 0.31
CA HIS A 303 -20.09 -7.40 -0.75
C HIS A 303 -20.85 -8.55 -1.44
N ALA A 304 -22.04 -8.90 -0.94
CA ALA A 304 -22.77 -10.12 -1.36
C ALA A 304 -22.92 -10.21 -2.88
N VAL A 305 -23.42 -9.17 -3.54
CA VAL A 305 -23.67 -9.18 -5.00
C VAL A 305 -22.37 -9.31 -5.80
N LEU A 306 -21.29 -8.63 -5.37
CA LEU A 306 -19.97 -8.78 -6.00
C LEU A 306 -19.42 -10.17 -5.79
N PHE A 307 -19.57 -10.73 -4.59
CA PHE A 307 -19.06 -12.07 -4.27
C PHE A 307 -19.80 -13.15 -5.06
N ASP A 308 -21.12 -13.02 -5.22
CA ASP A 308 -21.89 -13.92 -6.09
C ASP A 308 -21.43 -13.85 -7.54
N HIS A 309 -21.14 -12.64 -8.04
CA HIS A 309 -20.58 -12.46 -9.37
C HIS A 309 -19.20 -13.10 -9.52
N LEU A 310 -18.27 -12.84 -8.60
CA LEU A 310 -16.93 -13.42 -8.60
C LEU A 310 -16.97 -14.95 -8.48
N MET A 311 -17.84 -15.48 -7.62
CA MET A 311 -18.05 -16.93 -7.50
C MET A 311 -18.58 -17.55 -8.80
N SER A 312 -19.45 -16.85 -9.54
CA SER A 312 -19.92 -17.33 -10.86
C SER A 312 -18.79 -17.44 -11.89
N LEU A 313 -17.70 -16.69 -11.70
CA LEU A 313 -16.47 -16.74 -12.50
C LEU A 313 -15.41 -17.71 -11.90
N GLY A 314 -15.73 -18.47 -10.86
CA GLY A 314 -14.83 -19.42 -10.23
C GLY A 314 -13.85 -18.80 -9.22
N VAL A 315 -14.09 -17.56 -8.80
CA VAL A 315 -13.26 -16.83 -7.83
C VAL A 315 -13.94 -16.85 -6.45
N ARG A 316 -13.28 -17.45 -5.46
CA ARG A 316 -13.72 -17.46 -4.06
C ARG A 316 -13.27 -16.19 -3.35
N CYS A 317 -14.21 -15.52 -2.70
CA CYS A 317 -13.95 -14.31 -1.92
C CYS A 317 -13.80 -14.63 -0.44
N HIS A 318 -12.77 -14.08 0.16
CA HIS A 318 -12.52 -14.14 1.59
C HIS A 318 -12.61 -12.72 2.17
N VAL A 319 -12.96 -12.61 3.46
CA VAL A 319 -13.06 -11.31 4.13
C VAL A 319 -12.08 -11.26 5.30
N ALA A 320 -11.21 -10.25 5.28
CA ALA A 320 -10.38 -9.86 6.40
C ALA A 320 -10.66 -8.39 6.73
N PRO A 321 -11.52 -8.09 7.71
CA PRO A 321 -11.89 -6.72 8.02
C PRO A 321 -10.68 -5.85 8.37
N LEU A 322 -10.69 -4.60 7.89
CA LEU A 322 -9.77 -3.53 8.31
C LEU A 322 -10.62 -2.37 8.81
N ARG A 323 -10.97 -2.39 10.11
CA ARG A 323 -11.92 -1.46 10.73
C ARG A 323 -11.49 0.01 10.61
N HIS A 324 -10.18 0.26 10.72
CA HIS A 324 -9.60 1.61 10.71
C HIS A 324 -8.85 1.94 9.40
N ARG A 325 -9.24 1.29 8.29
CA ARG A 325 -8.60 1.51 6.98
C ARG A 325 -8.57 2.97 6.53
N ALA A 326 -9.60 3.74 6.88
CA ALA A 326 -9.68 5.16 6.53
C ALA A 326 -8.63 6.00 7.29
N PHE A 327 -8.34 5.68 8.55
CA PHE A 327 -7.28 6.32 9.33
C PHE A 327 -5.90 6.01 8.77
N TRP A 328 -5.65 4.74 8.45
CA TRP A 328 -4.36 4.29 7.90
C TRP A 328 -4.22 4.57 6.40
N ALA A 329 -5.29 5.01 5.73
CA ALA A 329 -5.37 5.17 4.28
C ALA A 329 -4.90 3.92 3.53
N ALA A 330 -5.31 2.73 3.97
CA ALA A 330 -4.79 1.46 3.48
C ALA A 330 -5.89 0.39 3.35
N GLY A 331 -5.82 -0.39 2.27
CA GLY A 331 -6.60 -1.61 2.07
C GLY A 331 -5.76 -2.87 2.23
N ILE A 332 -6.31 -4.03 1.90
CA ILE A 332 -5.65 -5.34 2.07
C ILE A 332 -4.34 -5.41 1.27
N HIS A 333 -4.33 -4.90 0.03
CA HIS A 333 -3.14 -4.89 -0.80
C HIS A 333 -2.04 -4.00 -0.21
N CYS A 334 -2.42 -2.82 0.31
CA CYS A 334 -1.47 -1.89 0.91
C CYS A 334 -0.77 -2.44 2.16
N VAL A 335 -1.54 -3.13 3.04
CA VAL A 335 -0.99 -3.69 4.29
C VAL A 335 -0.23 -5.00 4.08
N THR A 336 -0.11 -5.45 2.83
CA THR A 336 0.62 -6.67 2.46
C THR A 336 1.68 -6.40 1.41
N LEU A 337 2.74 -7.21 1.43
CA LEU A 337 3.77 -7.24 0.37
C LEU A 337 4.08 -8.69 0.02
N ASP A 338 3.69 -9.10 -1.16
CA ASP A 338 4.03 -10.42 -1.70
C ASP A 338 5.53 -10.48 -2.03
N ILE A 339 6.21 -11.44 -1.42
CA ILE A 339 7.66 -11.64 -1.57
C ILE A 339 8.00 -12.93 -2.33
N LYS A 340 7.03 -13.85 -2.46
CA LYS A 340 7.17 -15.02 -3.30
C LYS A 340 5.82 -15.45 -3.87
N ARG A 341 5.79 -15.66 -5.19
CA ARG A 341 4.66 -16.23 -5.92
C ARG A 341 5.14 -17.32 -6.85
N ARG A 342 4.34 -18.37 -7.02
CA ARG A 342 4.65 -19.49 -7.91
C ARG A 342 4.26 -19.15 -9.34
N GLY A 343 5.15 -18.52 -10.06
CA GLY A 343 4.95 -18.13 -11.45
C GLY A 343 6.28 -17.79 -12.12
N ASN A 344 6.24 -17.65 -13.42
CA ASN A 344 7.39 -17.31 -14.23
C ASN A 344 7.20 -15.97 -14.92
N LYS A 345 8.32 -15.34 -15.26
CA LYS A 345 8.31 -14.18 -16.16
C LYS A 345 7.68 -14.55 -17.48
N ARG A 346 6.67 -13.81 -17.91
CA ARG A 346 5.97 -14.03 -19.17
C ARG A 346 5.43 -12.73 -19.74
N LYS A 347 5.21 -12.69 -21.04
CA LYS A 347 4.60 -11.55 -21.71
C LYS A 347 3.08 -11.63 -21.55
N ILE A 348 2.49 -10.61 -20.95
CA ILE A 348 1.04 -10.52 -20.70
C ILE A 348 0.41 -9.37 -21.49
N VAL A 349 1.11 -8.25 -21.59
CA VAL A 349 0.71 -7.09 -22.39
C VAL A 349 1.63 -6.95 -23.58
N ASN A 350 1.12 -6.41 -24.67
CA ASN A 350 1.94 -6.04 -25.82
C ASN A 350 2.60 -4.69 -25.52
N GLU A 351 3.81 -4.49 -26.03
CA GLU A 351 4.44 -3.17 -26.02
C GLU A 351 3.58 -2.20 -26.85
N VAL A 352 3.38 -0.98 -26.31
CA VAL A 352 2.71 0.12 -27.02
C VAL A 352 3.75 0.91 -27.78
#